data_c6639435ee206f7281a5f500c66ec038
#
_entry.id   c6639435ee206f7281a5f500c66ec038
#
_cell.length_a   1.000
_cell.length_b   1.000
_cell.length_c   1.000
_cell.angle_alpha   90.00
_cell.angle_beta   90.00
_cell.angle_gamma   90.00
#
_symmetry.space_group_name_H-M   'P 1'
#
loop_
_entity.id
_entity.type
_entity.pdbx_description
1 polymer ?
#
loop_
_entity_poly.entity_id
_entity_poly.type
_entity_poly.pdbx_seq_one_letter_code
_entity_poly.pdbx_strand_id
1 'polypeptide(L)'
;MLDSIPVSCKSLSTYYHVNGKRLEEQYRNHLSDFLTWNQLDHADQWLLFKQNIGSHLSIDEVALTQGELYTVITNKAAKGKQGSLVAIVATTQSDRVIEVLRKIPSKDRYLVEEITLDMASTMKKIARKAFPKATQVTDRFHVQKLAYDALQEIRIQYRWEAIEQENNEIALAKEIGKTFKPHISLTMEILPNNY
;
A
#
# COMPACT_ATOMS: atom_id res chain seq x y z
N MET A 1 18.39 -20.49 -7.78
CA MET A 1 18.43 -19.01 -7.66
C MET A 1 17.07 -18.41 -7.94
N LEU A 2 16.41 -18.70 -9.07
CA LEU A 2 15.04 -18.18 -9.37
C LEU A 2 13.99 -18.65 -8.35
N ASP A 3 14.14 -19.83 -7.77
CA ASP A 3 13.20 -20.38 -6.77
C ASP A 3 13.48 -19.91 -5.33
N SER A 4 14.65 -19.37 -5.05
CA SER A 4 15.09 -19.10 -3.68
C SER A 4 15.32 -17.62 -3.38
N ILE A 5 15.45 -16.79 -4.41
CA ILE A 5 15.74 -15.37 -4.30
C ILE A 5 14.81 -14.62 -5.27
N PRO A 6 14.18 -13.49 -4.86
CA PRO A 6 13.31 -12.69 -5.73
C PRO A 6 14.15 -11.94 -6.78
N VAL A 7 14.60 -12.65 -7.81
CA VAL A 7 15.40 -12.13 -8.92
C VAL A 7 14.63 -12.31 -10.22
N SER A 8 14.57 -11.27 -11.06
CA SER A 8 13.96 -11.39 -12.39
C SER A 8 14.93 -12.00 -13.40
N CYS A 9 14.41 -12.73 -14.40
CA CYS A 9 15.20 -13.22 -15.51
C CYS A 9 15.92 -12.09 -16.27
N LYS A 10 15.31 -10.89 -16.29
CA LYS A 10 15.92 -9.69 -16.87
C LYS A 10 17.16 -9.25 -16.09
N SER A 11 17.13 -9.28 -14.76
CA SER A 11 18.31 -8.96 -13.94
C SER A 11 19.43 -9.97 -14.16
N LEU A 12 19.11 -11.26 -14.24
CA LEU A 12 20.09 -12.31 -14.51
C LEU A 12 20.74 -12.16 -15.89
N SER A 13 20.02 -11.63 -16.89
CA SER A 13 20.57 -11.43 -18.22
C SER A 13 21.78 -10.49 -18.22
N THR A 14 21.79 -9.52 -17.35
CA THR A 14 22.90 -8.55 -17.21
C THR A 14 24.18 -9.18 -16.63
N TYR A 15 24.01 -10.09 -15.65
CA TYR A 15 25.16 -10.74 -14.99
C TYR A 15 25.70 -11.95 -15.76
N TYR A 16 24.83 -12.70 -16.41
CA TYR A 16 25.20 -13.98 -17.05
C TYR A 16 25.23 -13.90 -18.57
N HIS A 17 24.99 -12.74 -19.18
CA HIS A 17 24.97 -12.50 -20.62
C HIS A 17 24.02 -13.45 -21.38
N VAL A 18 22.90 -13.81 -20.74
CA VAL A 18 21.85 -14.65 -21.33
C VAL A 18 20.67 -13.79 -21.80
N ASN A 19 19.91 -14.26 -22.78
CA ASN A 19 18.68 -13.59 -23.17
C ASN A 19 17.61 -13.77 -22.08
N GLY A 20 17.24 -12.69 -21.40
CA GLY A 20 16.30 -12.70 -20.28
C GLY A 20 14.92 -13.22 -20.64
N LYS A 21 14.38 -12.88 -21.83
CA LYS A 21 13.08 -13.39 -22.31
C LYS A 21 13.12 -14.90 -22.53
N ARG A 22 14.15 -15.37 -23.22
CA ARG A 22 14.31 -16.80 -23.46
C ARG A 22 14.51 -17.59 -22.16
N LEU A 23 15.25 -17.03 -21.21
CA LEU A 23 15.41 -17.63 -19.89
C LEU A 23 14.06 -17.70 -19.14
N GLU A 24 13.26 -16.65 -19.20
CA GLU A 24 11.92 -16.61 -18.60
C GLU A 24 10.98 -17.65 -19.22
N GLU A 25 10.95 -17.74 -20.55
CA GLU A 25 10.16 -18.74 -21.26
C GLU A 25 10.58 -20.19 -20.91
N GLN A 26 11.88 -20.46 -20.89
CA GLN A 26 12.40 -21.77 -20.51
C GLN A 26 12.10 -22.10 -19.05
N TYR A 27 12.30 -21.13 -18.14
CA TYR A 27 11.98 -21.34 -16.74
C TYR A 27 10.49 -21.63 -16.54
N ARG A 28 9.62 -20.79 -17.08
CA ARG A 28 8.18 -20.95 -16.98
C ARG A 28 7.66 -22.26 -17.58
N ASN A 29 8.17 -22.65 -18.75
CA ASN A 29 7.62 -23.75 -19.52
C ASN A 29 8.25 -25.11 -19.19
N HIS A 30 9.45 -25.14 -18.64
CA HIS A 30 10.21 -26.39 -18.49
C HIS A 30 10.88 -26.59 -17.13
N LEU A 31 11.16 -25.52 -16.38
CA LEU A 31 11.94 -25.60 -15.14
C LEU A 31 11.14 -25.32 -13.89
N SER A 32 9.96 -24.70 -14.03
CA SER A 32 9.05 -24.39 -12.92
C SER A 32 7.76 -25.20 -13.04
N ASP A 33 7.02 -25.28 -11.94
CA ASP A 33 5.69 -25.92 -11.89
C ASP A 33 4.56 -24.99 -12.40
N PHE A 34 4.91 -23.90 -13.12
CA PHE A 34 3.94 -22.88 -13.52
C PHE A 34 2.79 -23.45 -14.34
N LEU A 35 3.07 -24.30 -15.33
CA LEU A 35 2.04 -24.87 -16.21
C LEU A 35 1.13 -25.90 -15.51
N THR A 36 1.58 -26.48 -14.42
CA THR A 36 0.83 -27.45 -13.60
C THR A 36 0.29 -26.85 -12.32
N TRP A 37 0.49 -25.54 -12.14
CA TRP A 37 0.06 -24.84 -10.93
C TRP A 37 -1.47 -24.81 -10.83
N ASN A 38 -2.00 -25.28 -9.72
CA ASN A 38 -3.43 -25.46 -9.48
C ASN A 38 -4.25 -24.17 -9.38
N GLN A 39 -3.60 -23.01 -9.40
CA GLN A 39 -4.27 -21.70 -9.41
C GLN A 39 -4.13 -20.97 -10.76
N LEU A 40 -3.52 -21.60 -11.76
CA LEU A 40 -3.22 -20.95 -13.04
C LEU A 40 -4.47 -20.40 -13.73
N ASP A 41 -5.58 -21.15 -13.71
CA ASP A 41 -6.83 -20.81 -14.41
C ASP A 41 -7.50 -19.51 -13.94
N HIS A 42 -7.17 -19.06 -12.73
CA HIS A 42 -7.74 -17.85 -12.13
C HIS A 42 -6.68 -16.91 -11.55
N ALA A 43 -5.42 -17.13 -11.89
CA ALA A 43 -4.29 -16.38 -11.33
C ALA A 43 -4.31 -14.87 -11.68
N ASP A 44 -4.95 -14.52 -12.80
CA ASP A 44 -5.21 -13.15 -13.23
C ASP A 44 -6.27 -12.42 -12.38
N GLN A 45 -7.15 -13.16 -11.72
CA GLN A 45 -8.24 -12.62 -10.92
C GLN A 45 -7.94 -12.69 -9.41
N TRP A 46 -7.44 -13.82 -8.94
CA TRP A 46 -7.12 -14.01 -7.54
C TRP A 46 -6.16 -15.17 -7.30
N LEU A 47 -5.36 -15.06 -6.22
CA LEU A 47 -4.55 -16.13 -5.65
C LEU A 47 -4.95 -16.33 -4.19
N LEU A 48 -4.93 -17.58 -3.72
CA LEU A 48 -5.32 -17.93 -2.36
C LEU A 48 -4.42 -19.05 -1.81
N PHE A 49 -3.71 -18.75 -0.74
CA PHE A 49 -2.81 -19.65 -0.02
C PHE A 49 -3.36 -19.94 1.37
N LYS A 50 -4.34 -20.85 1.45
CA LYS A 50 -5.07 -21.16 2.68
C LYS A 50 -4.17 -21.60 3.83
N GLN A 51 -3.08 -22.27 3.52
CA GLN A 51 -2.08 -22.77 4.48
C GLN A 51 -1.30 -21.66 5.19
N ASN A 52 -1.31 -20.47 4.63
CA ASN A 52 -0.56 -19.31 5.17
C ASN A 52 -1.38 -18.48 6.16
N ILE A 53 -2.65 -18.85 6.41
CA ILE A 53 -3.47 -18.15 7.37
C ILE A 53 -2.88 -18.26 8.79
N GLY A 54 -2.92 -17.17 9.53
CA GLY A 54 -2.45 -17.10 10.92
C GLY A 54 -3.43 -16.34 11.80
N SER A 55 -3.12 -16.24 13.09
CA SER A 55 -3.98 -15.52 14.06
C SER A 55 -4.02 -14.00 13.82
N HIS A 56 -2.97 -13.43 13.22
CA HIS A 56 -2.85 -11.98 12.99
C HIS A 56 -2.65 -11.71 11.51
N LEU A 57 -3.62 -11.06 10.88
CA LEU A 57 -3.58 -10.72 9.47
C LEU A 57 -3.48 -9.21 9.24
N SER A 58 -3.11 -8.84 8.02
CA SER A 58 -3.24 -7.47 7.52
C SER A 58 -3.97 -7.50 6.18
N ILE A 59 -4.87 -6.55 5.97
CA ILE A 59 -5.50 -6.28 4.65
C ILE A 59 -5.06 -4.90 4.19
N ASP A 60 -4.62 -4.81 2.95
CA ASP A 60 -4.21 -3.56 2.33
C ASP A 60 -4.58 -3.51 0.85
N GLU A 61 -4.69 -2.32 0.28
CA GLU A 61 -4.82 -2.08 -1.16
C GLU A 61 -3.47 -1.72 -1.75
N VAL A 62 -3.08 -2.41 -2.81
CA VAL A 62 -1.82 -2.19 -3.48
C VAL A 62 -2.07 -1.87 -4.95
N ALA A 63 -1.55 -0.75 -5.42
CA ALA A 63 -1.47 -0.46 -6.84
C ALA A 63 -0.24 -1.19 -7.42
N LEU A 64 -0.47 -2.11 -8.33
CA LEU A 64 0.58 -2.74 -9.12
C LEU A 64 0.78 -2.00 -10.45
N THR A 65 1.30 -2.66 -11.45
CA THR A 65 1.53 -2.07 -12.77
C THR A 65 0.25 -1.52 -13.41
N GLN A 66 0.37 -0.41 -14.12
CA GLN A 66 -0.70 0.22 -14.92
C GLN A 66 -1.91 0.77 -14.13
N GLY A 67 -1.78 0.96 -12.81
CA GLY A 67 -2.85 1.54 -11.98
C GLY A 67 -3.93 0.55 -11.56
N GLU A 68 -3.76 -0.74 -11.82
CA GLU A 68 -4.64 -1.77 -11.31
C GLU A 68 -4.51 -1.89 -9.79
N LEU A 69 -5.65 -1.88 -9.11
CA LEU A 69 -5.72 -2.00 -7.64
C LEU A 69 -6.02 -3.44 -7.24
N TYR A 70 -5.24 -3.93 -6.31
CA TYR A 70 -5.37 -5.27 -5.74
C TYR A 70 -5.63 -5.17 -4.24
N THR A 71 -6.50 -6.05 -3.74
CA THR A 71 -6.61 -6.29 -2.29
C THR A 71 -5.67 -7.42 -1.91
N VAL A 72 -4.76 -7.15 -0.98
CA VAL A 72 -3.74 -8.10 -0.51
C VAL A 72 -3.98 -8.43 0.95
N ILE A 73 -4.00 -9.72 1.27
CA ILE A 73 -4.12 -10.21 2.64
C ILE A 73 -2.84 -10.94 3.00
N THR A 74 -2.21 -10.54 4.11
CA THR A 74 -0.95 -11.10 4.57
C THR A 74 -1.03 -11.60 6.01
N ASN A 75 -0.21 -12.61 6.32
CA ASN A 75 0.03 -13.09 7.67
C ASN A 75 1.16 -12.29 8.31
N LYS A 76 0.86 -11.54 9.38
CA LYS A 76 1.82 -10.68 10.08
C LYS A 76 2.97 -11.47 10.72
N ALA A 77 2.71 -12.68 11.18
CA ALA A 77 3.74 -13.53 11.80
C ALA A 77 4.83 -13.99 10.82
N ALA A 78 4.48 -14.10 9.53
CA ALA A 78 5.40 -14.47 8.46
C ALA A 78 5.92 -13.28 7.65
N LYS A 79 5.83 -12.04 8.19
CA LYS A 79 6.21 -10.80 7.48
C LYS A 79 7.59 -10.90 6.83
N GLY A 80 7.64 -10.66 5.50
CA GLY A 80 8.87 -10.69 4.73
C GLY A 80 9.46 -12.09 4.48
N LYS A 81 8.74 -13.15 4.84
CA LYS A 81 9.17 -14.54 4.65
C LYS A 81 8.19 -15.32 3.78
N GLN A 82 8.60 -16.51 3.38
CA GLN A 82 7.71 -17.48 2.76
C GLN A 82 6.51 -17.76 3.67
N GLY A 83 5.30 -17.82 3.08
CA GLY A 83 4.07 -18.00 3.84
C GLY A 83 3.41 -16.70 4.33
N SER A 84 3.96 -15.52 3.98
CA SER A 84 3.33 -14.25 4.36
C SER A 84 2.08 -13.94 3.54
N LEU A 85 2.02 -14.29 2.25
CA LEU A 85 0.88 -14.02 1.41
C LEU A 85 -0.24 -15.03 1.66
N VAL A 86 -1.42 -14.55 2.08
CA VAL A 86 -2.64 -15.36 2.28
C VAL A 86 -3.54 -15.28 1.05
N ALA A 87 -3.77 -14.08 0.55
CA ALA A 87 -4.54 -13.88 -0.67
C ALA A 87 -4.13 -12.59 -1.39
N ILE A 88 -4.28 -12.59 -2.71
CA ILE A 88 -4.26 -11.39 -3.55
C ILE A 88 -5.45 -11.47 -4.50
N VAL A 89 -6.23 -10.39 -4.60
CA VAL A 89 -7.43 -10.33 -5.42
C VAL A 89 -7.36 -9.08 -6.30
N ALA A 90 -7.52 -9.25 -7.61
CA ALA A 90 -7.40 -8.18 -8.62
C ALA A 90 -8.63 -7.25 -8.62
N THR A 91 -9.04 -6.79 -7.45
CA THR A 91 -10.12 -5.83 -7.25
C THR A 91 -10.13 -5.30 -5.83
N THR A 92 -10.76 -4.14 -5.62
CA THR A 92 -11.09 -3.56 -4.31
C THR A 92 -12.58 -3.73 -3.95
N GLN A 93 -13.36 -4.39 -4.80
CA GLN A 93 -14.77 -4.66 -4.53
C GLN A 93 -14.94 -5.64 -3.37
N SER A 94 -15.46 -5.17 -2.26
CA SER A 94 -15.57 -5.94 -1.02
C SER A 94 -16.26 -7.30 -1.19
N ASP A 95 -17.33 -7.38 -2.01
CA ASP A 95 -18.11 -8.62 -2.15
C ASP A 95 -17.31 -9.70 -2.91
N ARG A 96 -16.54 -9.31 -3.92
CA ARG A 96 -15.63 -10.21 -4.64
C ARG A 96 -14.50 -10.71 -3.74
N VAL A 97 -13.90 -9.82 -2.96
CA VAL A 97 -12.85 -10.21 -2.00
C VAL A 97 -13.40 -11.18 -0.95
N ILE A 98 -14.58 -10.90 -0.41
CA ILE A 98 -15.27 -11.79 0.55
C ILE A 98 -15.54 -13.17 -0.07
N GLU A 99 -15.98 -13.24 -1.33
CA GLU A 99 -16.21 -14.49 -2.04
C GLU A 99 -14.96 -15.36 -2.10
N VAL A 100 -13.82 -14.75 -2.48
CA VAL A 100 -12.52 -15.45 -2.51
C VAL A 100 -12.12 -15.92 -1.12
N LEU A 101 -12.20 -15.05 -0.10
CA LEU A 101 -11.82 -15.40 1.26
C LEU A 101 -12.70 -16.47 1.89
N ARG A 102 -13.96 -16.58 1.47
CA ARG A 102 -14.88 -17.65 1.91
C ARG A 102 -14.48 -19.04 1.40
N LYS A 103 -13.61 -19.13 0.40
CA LYS A 103 -13.00 -20.41 -0.01
C LYS A 103 -12.04 -20.98 1.04
N ILE A 104 -11.60 -20.17 2.02
CA ILE A 104 -10.91 -20.64 3.22
C ILE A 104 -11.95 -21.28 4.14
N PRO A 105 -11.72 -22.48 4.66
CA PRO A 105 -12.63 -23.13 5.59
C PRO A 105 -12.97 -22.23 6.79
N SER A 106 -14.23 -22.25 7.22
CA SER A 106 -14.68 -21.41 8.34
C SER A 106 -13.93 -21.65 9.63
N LYS A 107 -13.52 -22.91 9.88
CA LYS A 107 -12.70 -23.27 11.04
C LYS A 107 -11.39 -22.46 11.09
N ASP A 108 -10.73 -22.29 9.93
CA ASP A 108 -9.45 -21.59 9.84
C ASP A 108 -9.66 -20.06 9.92
N ARG A 109 -10.74 -19.54 9.31
CA ARG A 109 -11.09 -18.11 9.41
C ARG A 109 -11.48 -17.70 10.83
N TYR A 110 -12.00 -18.62 11.63
CA TYR A 110 -12.35 -18.36 13.04
C TYR A 110 -11.17 -18.39 14.00
N LEU A 111 -10.00 -18.85 13.55
CA LEU A 111 -8.74 -18.78 14.28
C LEU A 111 -8.06 -17.40 14.17
N VAL A 112 -8.54 -16.55 13.26
CA VAL A 112 -8.02 -15.19 13.14
C VAL A 112 -8.52 -14.36 14.31
N GLU A 113 -7.60 -13.86 15.10
CA GLU A 113 -7.83 -13.08 16.32
C GLU A 113 -7.78 -11.58 16.04
N GLU A 114 -6.87 -11.16 15.16
CA GLU A 114 -6.64 -9.76 14.82
C GLU A 114 -6.51 -9.57 13.33
N ILE A 115 -7.08 -8.49 12.82
CA ILE A 115 -6.89 -8.05 11.46
C ILE A 115 -6.61 -6.55 11.40
N THR A 116 -5.40 -6.21 10.95
CA THR A 116 -4.99 -4.83 10.73
C THR A 116 -5.47 -4.38 9.35
N LEU A 117 -6.08 -3.21 9.28
CA LEU A 117 -6.64 -2.65 8.06
C LEU A 117 -6.59 -1.12 8.09
N ASP A 118 -6.78 -0.49 6.95
CA ASP A 118 -6.97 0.94 6.88
C ASP A 118 -8.35 1.38 7.41
N MET A 119 -8.64 2.67 7.39
CA MET A 119 -9.90 3.21 7.89
C MET A 119 -11.06 3.07 6.90
N ALA A 120 -10.85 2.54 5.69
CA ALA A 120 -11.86 2.43 4.65
C ALA A 120 -13.01 1.50 5.07
N SER A 121 -14.24 1.92 4.76
CA SER A 121 -15.45 1.15 5.08
C SER A 121 -15.50 -0.20 4.35
N THR A 122 -14.91 -0.26 3.14
CA THR A 122 -14.76 -1.49 2.34
C THR A 122 -13.94 -2.53 3.07
N MET A 123 -12.78 -2.13 3.63
CA MET A 123 -11.89 -3.02 4.40
C MET A 123 -12.56 -3.53 5.66
N LYS A 124 -13.26 -2.66 6.40
CA LYS A 124 -14.05 -3.06 7.58
C LYS A 124 -15.16 -4.07 7.23
N LYS A 125 -15.82 -3.90 6.07
CA LYS A 125 -16.83 -4.85 5.57
C LYS A 125 -16.20 -6.21 5.27
N ILE A 126 -15.03 -6.23 4.58
CA ILE A 126 -14.30 -7.46 4.27
C ILE A 126 -13.93 -8.20 5.56
N ALA A 127 -13.25 -7.52 6.48
CA ALA A 127 -12.83 -8.10 7.75
C ALA A 127 -14.01 -8.71 8.53
N ARG A 128 -15.09 -7.96 8.73
CA ARG A 128 -16.27 -8.42 9.47
C ARG A 128 -16.94 -9.62 8.83
N LYS A 129 -17.01 -9.70 7.49
CA LYS A 129 -17.71 -10.78 6.77
C LYS A 129 -16.85 -12.01 6.54
N ALA A 130 -15.54 -11.84 6.34
CA ALA A 130 -14.61 -12.95 6.13
C ALA A 130 -14.09 -13.53 7.44
N PHE A 131 -13.82 -12.69 8.44
CA PHE A 131 -13.18 -13.06 9.72
C PHE A 131 -14.01 -12.55 10.90
N PRO A 132 -15.19 -13.10 11.16
CA PRO A 132 -16.18 -12.52 12.09
C PRO A 132 -15.75 -12.53 13.56
N LYS A 133 -14.73 -13.31 13.94
CA LYS A 133 -14.17 -13.35 15.30
C LYS A 133 -12.97 -12.44 15.50
N ALA A 134 -12.39 -11.91 14.40
CA ALA A 134 -11.20 -11.09 14.46
C ALA A 134 -11.50 -9.67 14.97
N THR A 135 -10.67 -9.20 15.89
CA THR A 135 -10.64 -7.79 16.29
C THR A 135 -10.05 -6.95 15.17
N GLN A 136 -10.77 -5.91 14.76
CA GLN A 136 -10.29 -5.00 13.74
C GLN A 136 -9.39 -3.92 14.35
N VAL A 137 -8.16 -3.81 13.88
CA VAL A 137 -7.16 -2.85 14.34
C VAL A 137 -6.85 -1.89 13.19
N THR A 138 -6.94 -0.60 13.44
CA THR A 138 -6.58 0.39 12.42
C THR A 138 -5.06 0.46 12.26
N ASP A 139 -4.59 0.47 11.02
CA ASP A 139 -3.16 0.61 10.75
C ASP A 139 -2.66 2.00 11.18
N ARG A 140 -1.65 1.98 12.03
CA ARG A 140 -1.01 3.18 12.57
C ARG A 140 -0.47 4.10 11.47
N PHE A 141 0.03 3.55 10.36
CA PHE A 141 0.57 4.34 9.26
C PHE A 141 -0.52 5.25 8.66
N HIS A 142 -1.72 4.74 8.43
CA HIS A 142 -2.84 5.51 7.90
C HIS A 142 -3.31 6.60 8.87
N VAL A 143 -3.30 6.32 10.18
CA VAL A 143 -3.60 7.33 11.22
C VAL A 143 -2.55 8.44 11.23
N GLN A 144 -1.27 8.09 11.19
CA GLN A 144 -0.18 9.06 11.13
C GLN A 144 -0.25 9.91 9.87
N LYS A 145 -0.47 9.28 8.71
CA LYS A 145 -0.63 10.00 7.44
C LYS A 145 -1.75 11.02 7.51
N LEU A 146 -2.93 10.64 8.03
CA LEU A 146 -4.06 11.56 8.18
C LEU A 146 -3.70 12.76 9.06
N ALA A 147 -2.97 12.54 10.16
CA ALA A 147 -2.52 13.62 11.04
C ALA A 147 -1.52 14.56 10.34
N TYR A 148 -0.58 14.00 9.58
CA TYR A 148 0.37 14.80 8.79
C TYR A 148 -0.32 15.59 7.68
N ASP A 149 -1.28 14.99 6.98
CA ASP A 149 -2.05 15.65 5.93
C ASP A 149 -2.83 16.85 6.51
N ALA A 150 -3.49 16.67 7.66
CA ALA A 150 -4.19 17.75 8.36
C ALA A 150 -3.23 18.88 8.81
N LEU A 151 -2.06 18.55 9.34
CA LEU A 151 -1.03 19.55 9.69
C LEU A 151 -0.53 20.31 8.45
N GLN A 152 -0.38 19.60 7.34
CA GLN A 152 0.06 20.21 6.09
C GLN A 152 -1.01 21.16 5.52
N GLU A 153 -2.29 20.83 5.62
CA GLU A 153 -3.38 21.74 5.23
C GLU A 153 -3.35 23.04 6.07
N ILE A 154 -3.23 22.94 7.39
CA ILE A 154 -3.12 24.09 8.28
C ILE A 154 -1.89 24.94 7.92
N ARG A 155 -0.74 24.29 7.67
CA ARG A 155 0.49 24.99 7.26
C ARG A 155 0.32 25.75 5.93
N ILE A 156 -0.36 25.14 4.98
CA ILE A 156 -0.64 25.76 3.67
C ILE A 156 -1.56 26.98 3.87
N GLN A 157 -2.60 26.84 4.67
CA GLN A 157 -3.52 27.94 4.97
C GLN A 157 -2.77 29.14 5.56
N TYR A 158 -2.00 28.96 6.64
CA TYR A 158 -1.21 30.05 7.24
C TYR A 158 -0.20 30.66 6.28
N ARG A 159 0.39 29.86 5.39
CA ARG A 159 1.30 30.37 4.37
C ARG A 159 0.57 31.30 3.38
N TRP A 160 -0.62 30.94 2.95
CA TRP A 160 -1.41 31.77 2.04
C TRP A 160 -1.86 33.05 2.72
N GLU A 161 -2.31 32.99 3.95
CA GLU A 161 -2.67 34.16 4.76
C GLU A 161 -1.48 35.13 4.90
N ALA A 162 -0.30 34.64 5.20
CA ALA A 162 0.91 35.46 5.31
C ALA A 162 1.30 36.11 3.97
N ILE A 163 1.20 35.37 2.84
CA ILE A 163 1.48 35.89 1.50
C ILE A 163 0.46 36.99 1.14
N GLU A 164 -0.81 36.80 1.44
CA GLU A 164 -1.86 37.79 1.18
C GLU A 164 -1.63 39.05 2.01
N GLN A 165 -1.31 38.91 3.29
CA GLN A 165 -0.95 40.03 4.15
C GLN A 165 0.26 40.79 3.59
N GLU A 166 1.34 40.11 3.20
CA GLU A 166 2.54 40.73 2.63
C GLU A 166 2.21 41.47 1.33
N ASN A 167 1.40 40.92 0.45
CA ASN A 167 0.96 41.56 -0.78
C ASN A 167 0.16 42.81 -0.52
N ASN A 168 -0.71 42.83 0.48
CA ASN A 168 -1.47 44.00 0.89
C ASN A 168 -0.55 45.11 1.46
N GLU A 169 0.44 44.73 2.26
CA GLU A 169 1.42 45.69 2.80
C GLU A 169 2.31 46.29 1.69
N ILE A 170 2.69 45.50 0.69
CA ILE A 170 3.43 45.96 -0.50
C ILE A 170 2.58 46.97 -1.30
N ALA A 171 1.30 46.69 -1.49
CA ALA A 171 0.38 47.57 -2.20
C ALA A 171 0.22 48.89 -1.50
N LEU A 172 0.00 48.87 -0.18
CA LEU A 172 -0.10 50.09 0.67
C LEU A 172 1.21 50.88 0.65
N ALA A 173 2.38 50.22 0.74
CA ALA A 173 3.66 50.91 0.70
C ALA A 173 3.88 51.65 -0.65
N LYS A 174 3.43 51.06 -1.77
CA LYS A 174 3.48 51.69 -3.08
C LYS A 174 2.59 52.93 -3.16
N GLU A 175 1.37 52.84 -2.63
CA GLU A 175 0.42 54.00 -2.64
C GLU A 175 0.98 55.22 -1.87
N ILE A 176 1.67 54.99 -0.76
CA ILE A 176 2.24 56.05 0.07
C ILE A 176 3.70 56.41 -0.31
N GLY A 177 4.22 55.85 -1.42
CA GLY A 177 5.57 56.15 -1.92
C GLY A 177 6.70 55.68 -1.00
N LYS A 178 6.48 54.71 -0.14
CA LYS A 178 7.47 54.10 0.75
C LYS A 178 7.99 52.80 0.21
N THR A 179 9.28 52.49 0.50
CA THR A 179 9.88 51.19 0.19
C THR A 179 9.39 50.14 1.20
N PHE A 180 8.80 49.09 0.71
CA PHE A 180 8.40 47.92 1.54
C PHE A 180 9.64 47.26 2.14
N LYS A 181 9.58 46.92 3.43
CA LYS A 181 10.59 46.08 4.09
C LYS A 181 9.89 44.81 4.59
N PRO A 182 10.31 43.62 4.13
CA PRO A 182 9.67 42.37 4.55
C PRO A 182 9.84 42.19 6.07
N HIS A 183 8.78 41.79 6.73
CA HIS A 183 8.82 41.33 8.12
C HIS A 183 9.33 39.88 8.12
N ILE A 184 10.53 39.65 8.68
CA ILE A 184 11.00 38.29 8.97
C ILE A 184 10.25 37.84 10.22
N SER A 185 9.22 37.06 10.05
CA SER A 185 8.52 36.40 11.16
C SER A 185 9.44 35.35 11.76
N LEU A 186 9.62 35.33 13.07
CA LEU A 186 10.36 34.31 13.84
C LEU A 186 9.87 32.87 13.58
N THR A 187 8.69 32.71 13.02
CA THR A 187 8.15 31.40 12.59
C THR A 187 8.81 30.80 11.35
N MET A 188 9.54 31.61 10.55
CA MET A 188 10.31 31.07 9.40
C MET A 188 11.67 30.47 9.79
N GLU A 189 12.19 30.77 10.98
CA GLU A 189 13.49 30.23 11.44
C GLU A 189 13.41 28.80 11.98
N ILE A 190 12.22 28.26 12.22
CA ILE A 190 12.06 26.95 12.91
C ILE A 190 11.92 25.77 11.95
N LEU A 191 11.85 25.99 10.64
CA LEU A 191 11.76 24.89 9.69
C LEU A 191 13.05 24.79 8.86
N PRO A 192 13.94 23.84 9.17
CA PRO A 192 15.07 23.56 8.30
C PRO A 192 14.56 23.09 6.93
N ASN A 193 15.09 23.71 5.86
CA ASN A 193 14.97 23.20 4.50
C ASN A 193 15.64 21.83 4.43
N ASN A 194 14.86 20.77 4.58
CA ASN A 194 15.27 19.42 4.23
C ASN A 194 14.32 18.91 3.15
N TYR A 195 14.81 18.97 1.93
CA TYR A 195 14.42 18.14 0.80
C TYR A 195 15.49 17.11 0.57
#